data_12a5a5902621b43eab5ca82acf44ce77
#
_entry.id   12a5a5902621b43eab5ca82acf44ce77
#
_cell.length_a   1.000
_cell.length_b   1.000
_cell.length_c   1.000
_cell.angle_alpha   90.00
_cell.angle_beta   90.00
_cell.angle_gamma   90.00
#
_symmetry.space_group_name_H-M   'P 1'
#
loop_
_entity.id
_entity.type
_entity.pdbx_description
1 polymer ?
#
loop_
_entity_poly.entity_id
_entity_poly.type
_entity_poly.pdbx_seq_one_letter_code
_entity_poly.pdbx_strand_id
1 'polypeptide(L)'
;VIEGVSGLMAARLGLKDVEVLVKGEHGEGLGVTGWLEEAVEDRDFARIVKEKFSLRQMRCSIPAGRMIRKVALCGGSGKSLIRDAVASGADAYITGDISYHEFMTENGFFLMDIGHYEGEIDIVERISDILKEKIPTFAVRVIRENNHLVYYI
;
A
#
# COMPACT_ATOMS: atom_id res chain seq x y z
N VAL A 1 -9.95 6.11 -6.04
CA VAL A 1 -8.66 6.06 -5.35
C VAL A 1 -8.84 5.64 -3.90
N ILE A 2 -9.59 6.41 -3.10
CA ILE A 2 -9.84 6.05 -1.68
C ILE A 2 -10.65 4.76 -1.54
N GLU A 3 -11.59 4.49 -2.44
CA GLU A 3 -12.35 3.25 -2.49
C GLU A 3 -11.69 2.14 -3.34
N GLY A 4 -10.54 2.44 -3.96
CA GLY A 4 -9.77 1.50 -4.77
C GLY A 4 -8.64 0.83 -3.99
N VAL A 5 -7.72 0.22 -4.72
CA VAL A 5 -6.59 -0.58 -4.18
C VAL A 5 -5.85 0.13 -3.05
N SER A 6 -5.36 1.34 -3.29
CA SER A 6 -4.57 2.07 -2.27
C SER A 6 -5.37 2.42 -1.03
N GLY A 7 -6.66 2.73 -1.17
CA GLY A 7 -7.54 2.98 -0.03
C GLY A 7 -7.83 1.72 0.79
N LEU A 8 -7.96 0.56 0.14
CA LEU A 8 -8.08 -0.73 0.83
C LEU A 8 -6.82 -1.05 1.63
N MET A 9 -5.64 -0.78 1.07
CA MET A 9 -4.37 -0.91 1.80
C MET A 9 -4.33 0.00 3.03
N ALA A 10 -4.76 1.27 2.89
CA ALA A 10 -4.84 2.21 4.01
C ALA A 10 -5.79 1.73 5.11
N ALA A 11 -6.96 1.25 4.73
CA ALA A 11 -7.94 0.67 5.67
C ALA A 11 -7.36 -0.57 6.38
N ARG A 12 -6.64 -1.43 5.68
CA ARG A 12 -5.99 -2.62 6.23
C ARG A 12 -4.93 -2.27 7.27
N LEU A 13 -4.18 -1.19 7.06
CA LEU A 13 -3.23 -0.64 8.04
C LEU A 13 -3.90 0.12 9.17
N GLY A 14 -5.17 0.50 9.04
CA GLY A 14 -5.90 1.30 10.01
C GLY A 14 -5.52 2.78 9.97
N LEU A 15 -5.08 3.29 8.82
CA LEU A 15 -4.73 4.69 8.67
C LEU A 15 -5.96 5.59 8.83
N LYS A 16 -5.76 6.74 9.48
CA LYS A 16 -6.72 7.82 9.65
C LYS A 16 -6.45 8.96 8.66
N ASP A 17 -7.43 9.81 8.47
CA ASP A 17 -7.33 11.03 7.65
C ASP A 17 -6.72 10.75 6.27
N VAL A 18 -7.29 9.74 5.59
CA VAL A 18 -6.77 9.25 4.31
C VAL A 18 -7.08 10.25 3.20
N GLU A 19 -6.03 10.69 2.50
CA GLU A 19 -6.11 11.62 1.38
C GLU A 19 -5.41 11.03 0.14
N VAL A 20 -5.80 11.52 -1.04
CA VAL A 20 -5.15 11.16 -2.30
C VAL A 20 -3.76 11.77 -2.35
N LEU A 21 -2.73 10.95 -2.66
CA LEU A 21 -1.34 11.38 -2.74
C LEU A 21 -1.09 12.30 -3.94
N VAL A 22 -1.46 11.87 -5.15
CA VAL A 22 -1.37 12.68 -6.37
C VAL A 22 -2.76 12.80 -6.96
N LYS A 23 -3.30 14.01 -6.98
CA LYS A 23 -4.64 14.32 -7.52
C LYS A 23 -4.57 14.53 -9.02
N GLY A 24 -5.44 13.88 -9.77
CA GLY A 24 -5.68 14.12 -11.18
C GLY A 24 -6.63 15.30 -11.40
N GLU A 25 -6.79 15.71 -12.66
CA GLU A 25 -7.57 16.88 -13.06
C GLU A 25 -9.09 16.70 -12.90
N HIS A 26 -9.58 15.45 -12.95
CA HIS A 26 -11.01 15.13 -12.98
C HIS A 26 -11.47 14.35 -11.74
N GLY A 27 -10.74 14.45 -10.62
CA GLY A 27 -11.06 13.79 -9.36
C GLY A 27 -10.52 12.36 -9.21
N GLU A 28 -9.87 11.83 -10.26
CA GLU A 28 -9.03 10.64 -10.15
C GLU A 28 -7.73 10.95 -9.41
N GLY A 29 -6.94 9.94 -9.10
CA GLY A 29 -5.64 10.15 -8.48
C GLY A 29 -4.89 8.85 -8.27
N LEU A 30 -3.65 8.96 -7.85
CA LEU A 30 -2.74 7.85 -7.62
C LEU A 30 -2.24 7.87 -6.19
N GLY A 31 -2.24 6.68 -5.57
CA GLY A 31 -1.79 6.52 -4.21
C GLY A 31 -2.63 7.27 -3.18
N VAL A 32 -2.37 7.02 -1.92
CA VAL A 32 -2.98 7.71 -0.79
C VAL A 32 -1.94 7.99 0.28
N THR A 33 -2.21 8.98 1.14
CA THR A 33 -1.51 9.19 2.41
C THR A 33 -2.50 9.07 3.56
N GLY A 34 -2.00 8.77 4.75
CA GLY A 34 -2.80 8.74 5.97
C GLY A 34 -1.90 8.68 7.20
N TRP A 35 -2.51 8.69 8.36
CA TRP A 35 -1.82 8.77 9.63
C TRP A 35 -2.05 7.51 10.47
N LEU A 36 -0.98 7.01 11.07
CA LEU A 36 -1.10 6.04 12.16
C LEU A 36 -1.70 6.72 13.40
N GLU A 37 -2.44 5.97 14.19
CA GLU A 37 -2.99 6.47 15.46
C GLU A 37 -1.89 6.89 16.45
N GLU A 38 -0.81 6.10 16.48
CA GLU A 38 0.41 6.39 17.24
C GLU A 38 1.64 6.26 16.34
N ALA A 39 2.70 7.01 16.66
CA ALA A 39 3.96 6.87 15.97
C ALA A 39 4.66 5.56 16.39
N VAL A 40 5.23 4.85 15.40
CA VAL A 40 5.87 3.53 15.60
C VAL A 40 7.27 3.57 15.03
N GLU A 41 8.25 2.96 15.70
CA GLU A 41 9.61 2.84 15.14
C GLU A 41 9.59 2.03 13.82
N ASP A 42 10.42 2.40 12.87
CA ASP A 42 10.45 1.86 11.51
C ASP A 42 10.55 0.32 11.46
N ARG A 43 11.34 -0.30 12.33
CA ARG A 43 11.46 -1.77 12.43
C ARG A 43 10.16 -2.43 12.89
N ASP A 44 9.48 -1.83 13.85
CA ASP A 44 8.22 -2.34 14.35
C ASP A 44 7.10 -2.08 13.33
N PHE A 45 7.15 -0.93 12.66
CA PHE A 45 6.25 -0.66 11.55
C PHE A 45 6.40 -1.69 10.42
N ALA A 46 7.65 -2.08 10.07
CA ALA A 46 7.90 -3.14 9.11
C ALA A 46 7.26 -4.48 9.51
N ARG A 47 7.29 -4.83 10.82
CA ARG A 47 6.61 -6.04 11.32
C ARG A 47 5.11 -5.94 11.20
N ILE A 48 4.53 -4.78 11.57
CA ILE A 48 3.09 -4.51 11.42
C ILE A 48 2.66 -4.67 9.97
N VAL A 49 3.39 -4.07 9.03
CA VAL A 49 3.08 -4.19 7.59
C VAL A 49 3.16 -5.65 7.15
N LYS A 50 4.22 -6.37 7.52
CA LYS A 50 4.37 -7.79 7.18
C LYS A 50 3.21 -8.64 7.70
N GLU A 51 2.75 -8.41 8.91
CA GLU A 51 1.62 -9.11 9.53
C GLU A 51 0.31 -8.73 8.84
N LYS A 52 0.03 -7.43 8.73
CA LYS A 52 -1.23 -6.91 8.16
C LYS A 52 -1.45 -7.37 6.72
N PHE A 53 -0.41 -7.46 5.90
CA PHE A 53 -0.50 -7.94 4.52
C PHE A 53 -0.19 -9.44 4.38
N SER A 54 0.03 -10.17 5.48
CA SER A 54 0.32 -11.61 5.49
C SER A 54 1.50 -11.98 4.58
N LEU A 55 2.54 -11.15 4.58
CA LEU A 55 3.67 -11.29 3.68
C LEU A 55 4.62 -12.40 4.11
N ARG A 56 5.02 -13.26 3.17
CA ARG A 56 6.12 -14.22 3.39
C ARG A 56 7.44 -13.48 3.54
N GLN A 57 7.69 -12.53 2.65
CA GLN A 57 8.84 -11.65 2.66
C GLN A 57 8.47 -10.26 2.12
N MET A 58 9.28 -9.28 2.42
CA MET A 58 9.24 -7.94 1.82
C MET A 58 10.64 -7.35 1.80
N ARG A 59 10.84 -6.35 0.98
CA ARG A 59 12.09 -5.56 0.95
C ARG A 59 11.81 -4.19 1.55
N CYS A 60 12.79 -3.64 2.27
CA CYS A 60 12.69 -2.26 2.75
C CYS A 60 14.07 -1.59 2.70
N SER A 61 14.07 -0.25 2.71
CA SER A 61 15.29 0.52 2.95
C SER A 61 15.84 0.20 4.35
N ILE A 62 17.11 0.54 4.58
CA ILE A 62 17.75 0.25 5.87
C ILE A 62 17.04 1.04 6.98
N PRO A 63 16.52 0.36 8.02
CA PRO A 63 15.91 1.04 9.16
C PRO A 63 16.92 1.97 9.85
N ALA A 64 16.50 3.18 10.15
CA ALA A 64 17.32 4.23 10.75
C ALA A 64 16.90 4.59 12.19
N GLY A 65 15.98 3.81 12.80
CA GLY A 65 15.42 4.06 14.13
C GLY A 65 14.50 5.28 14.17
N ARG A 66 13.82 5.58 13.05
CA ARG A 66 12.92 6.72 12.96
C ARG A 66 11.50 6.35 13.30
N MET A 67 10.77 7.32 13.84
CA MET A 67 9.35 7.18 14.13
C MET A 67 8.54 7.41 12.85
N ILE A 68 7.69 6.46 12.52
CA ILE A 68 6.75 6.52 11.41
C ILE A 68 5.39 6.94 11.95
N ARG A 69 4.83 8.01 11.42
CA ARG A 69 3.50 8.51 11.76
C ARG A 69 2.64 8.74 10.52
N LYS A 70 3.17 9.41 9.51
CA LYS A 70 2.50 9.61 8.23
C LYS A 70 3.00 8.60 7.21
N VAL A 71 2.08 7.88 6.58
CA VAL A 71 2.37 6.81 5.63
C VAL A 71 1.74 7.14 4.29
N ALA A 72 2.51 6.98 3.21
CA ALA A 72 2.01 6.97 1.85
C ALA A 72 1.93 5.53 1.33
N LEU A 73 0.98 5.24 0.45
CA LEU A 73 0.85 3.92 -0.18
C LEU A 73 0.34 4.04 -1.61
N CYS A 74 0.78 3.07 -2.44
CA CYS A 74 0.22 2.83 -3.76
C CYS A 74 0.26 1.33 -4.04
N GLY A 75 -0.89 0.72 -4.33
CA GLY A 75 -0.94 -0.69 -4.74
C GLY A 75 -0.33 -0.90 -6.12
N GLY A 76 0.15 -2.12 -6.37
CA GLY A 76 0.85 -2.45 -7.58
C GLY A 76 2.20 -1.72 -7.72
N SER A 77 2.58 -1.36 -8.94
CA SER A 77 3.85 -0.68 -9.24
C SER A 77 3.74 0.84 -9.05
N GLY A 78 4.04 1.32 -7.86
CA GLY A 78 3.98 2.76 -7.52
C GLY A 78 5.33 3.46 -7.42
N LYS A 79 6.41 2.90 -7.97
CA LYS A 79 7.77 3.49 -7.87
C LYS A 79 7.88 4.92 -8.41
N SER A 80 7.07 5.30 -9.40
CA SER A 80 7.04 6.65 -9.94
C SER A 80 6.57 7.71 -8.93
N LEU A 81 5.86 7.30 -7.88
CA LEU A 81 5.30 8.17 -6.85
C LEU A 81 6.20 8.34 -5.61
N ILE A 82 7.41 7.76 -5.61
CA ILE A 82 8.33 7.87 -4.47
C ILE A 82 8.62 9.34 -4.14
N ARG A 83 8.84 10.18 -5.17
CA ARG A 83 9.11 11.62 -4.98
C ARG A 83 7.90 12.35 -4.41
N ASP A 84 6.69 12.02 -4.86
CA ASP A 84 5.45 12.59 -4.36
C ASP A 84 5.20 12.18 -2.91
N ALA A 85 5.49 10.92 -2.56
CA ALA A 85 5.41 10.43 -1.20
C ALA A 85 6.36 11.21 -0.26
N VAL A 86 7.62 11.43 -0.66
CA VAL A 86 8.56 12.27 0.08
C VAL A 86 8.06 13.71 0.18
N ALA A 87 7.61 14.30 -0.92
CA ALA A 87 7.11 15.67 -0.97
C ALA A 87 5.85 15.88 -0.13
N SER A 88 5.03 14.84 0.05
CA SER A 88 3.85 14.88 0.92
C SER A 88 4.19 14.96 2.41
N GLY A 89 5.47 14.80 2.78
CA GLY A 89 5.92 14.74 4.17
C GLY A 89 5.61 13.40 4.84
N ALA A 90 5.41 12.33 4.07
CA ALA A 90 5.28 10.99 4.63
C ALA A 90 6.64 10.51 5.20
N ASP A 91 6.58 9.74 6.28
CA ASP A 91 7.76 9.12 6.91
C ASP A 91 8.11 7.80 6.21
N ALA A 92 7.10 7.12 5.66
CA ALA A 92 7.24 5.86 4.97
C ALA A 92 6.39 5.80 3.69
N TYR A 93 6.83 4.98 2.73
CA TYR A 93 6.06 4.67 1.53
C TYR A 93 6.03 3.16 1.26
N ILE A 94 4.83 2.65 1.01
CA ILE A 94 4.58 1.23 0.74
C ILE A 94 4.04 1.08 -0.68
N THR A 95 4.69 0.23 -1.48
CA THR A 95 4.26 -0.10 -2.86
C THR A 95 4.85 -1.44 -3.28
N GLY A 96 4.78 -1.78 -4.56
CA GLY A 96 5.44 -2.93 -5.20
C GLY A 96 6.41 -2.52 -6.29
N ASP A 97 7.17 -3.49 -6.80
CA ASP A 97 8.07 -3.38 -7.97
C ASP A 97 9.15 -2.28 -7.84
N ILE A 98 9.71 -2.11 -6.64
CA ILE A 98 10.77 -1.14 -6.40
C ILE A 98 12.11 -1.68 -6.90
N SER A 99 12.81 -0.90 -7.72
CA SER A 99 14.14 -1.24 -8.19
C SER A 99 15.18 -1.05 -7.09
N TYR A 100 16.29 -1.80 -7.13
CA TYR A 100 17.34 -1.78 -6.10
C TYR A 100 17.84 -0.37 -5.75
N HIS A 101 18.09 0.46 -6.76
CA HIS A 101 18.65 1.80 -6.57
C HIS A 101 17.70 2.77 -5.86
N GLU A 102 16.40 2.54 -5.92
CA GLU A 102 15.39 3.38 -5.27
C GLU A 102 15.39 3.22 -3.76
N PHE A 103 15.93 2.10 -3.24
CA PHE A 103 16.11 1.90 -1.80
C PHE A 103 17.22 2.78 -1.18
N MET A 104 18.01 3.48 -2.00
CA MET A 104 18.95 4.51 -1.53
C MET A 104 18.17 5.79 -1.22
N THR A 105 17.42 5.76 -0.13
CA THR A 105 16.59 6.88 0.31
C THR A 105 17.41 7.91 1.09
N GLU A 106 17.01 9.18 0.98
CA GLU A 106 17.62 10.27 1.75
C GLU A 106 16.85 10.51 3.06
N ASN A 107 17.52 11.13 4.03
CA ASN A 107 16.94 11.59 5.29
C ASN A 107 16.17 10.51 6.09
N GLY A 108 16.49 9.23 5.88
CA GLY A 108 15.84 8.12 6.60
C GLY A 108 14.39 7.86 6.17
N PHE A 109 13.97 8.30 4.98
CA PHE A 109 12.68 7.95 4.41
C PHE A 109 12.56 6.44 4.27
N PHE A 110 11.50 5.86 4.84
CA PHE A 110 11.36 4.42 4.94
C PHE A 110 10.56 3.85 3.76
N LEU A 111 11.26 3.26 2.80
CA LEU A 111 10.67 2.70 1.59
C LEU A 111 10.47 1.20 1.74
N MET A 112 9.27 0.70 1.38
CA MET A 112 8.87 -0.68 1.56
C MET A 112 8.24 -1.25 0.30
N ASP A 113 8.77 -2.38 -0.17
CA ASP A 113 8.24 -3.17 -1.29
C ASP A 113 7.58 -4.44 -0.75
N ILE A 114 6.27 -4.47 -0.81
CA ILE A 114 5.45 -5.58 -0.32
C ILE A 114 5.07 -6.59 -1.42
N GLY A 115 5.48 -6.32 -2.66
CA GLY A 115 5.07 -7.08 -3.84
C GLY A 115 3.85 -6.48 -4.54
N HIS A 116 3.77 -6.71 -5.84
CA HIS A 116 2.67 -6.21 -6.67
C HIS A 116 1.35 -6.87 -6.30
N TYR A 117 1.35 -8.20 -6.30
CA TYR A 117 0.17 -9.01 -6.02
C TYR A 117 -0.41 -8.75 -4.63
N GLU A 118 0.44 -8.70 -3.62
CA GLU A 118 0.07 -8.49 -2.23
C GLU A 118 -0.54 -7.09 -2.00
N GLY A 119 -0.09 -6.12 -2.79
CA GLY A 119 -0.62 -4.76 -2.77
C GLY A 119 -1.98 -4.62 -3.46
N GLU A 120 -2.41 -5.58 -4.30
CA GLU A 120 -3.61 -5.46 -5.11
C GLU A 120 -4.72 -6.49 -4.81
N ILE A 121 -4.38 -7.62 -4.20
CA ILE A 121 -5.32 -8.76 -4.10
C ILE A 121 -6.66 -8.42 -3.42
N ASP A 122 -6.68 -7.49 -2.49
CA ASP A 122 -7.88 -7.12 -1.76
C ASP A 122 -8.97 -6.49 -2.64
N ILE A 123 -8.61 -5.99 -3.84
CA ILE A 123 -9.56 -5.37 -4.78
C ILE A 123 -10.58 -6.37 -5.31
N VAL A 124 -10.23 -7.64 -5.38
CA VAL A 124 -11.10 -8.70 -5.89
C VAL A 124 -12.35 -8.85 -5.03
N GLU A 125 -12.20 -8.84 -3.71
CA GLU A 125 -13.33 -8.90 -2.78
C GLU A 125 -14.18 -7.62 -2.88
N ARG A 126 -13.52 -6.45 -2.95
CA ARG A 126 -14.24 -5.17 -3.09
C ARG A 126 -15.08 -5.10 -4.36
N ILE A 127 -14.54 -5.56 -5.50
CA ILE A 127 -15.30 -5.65 -6.76
C ILE A 127 -16.49 -6.59 -6.60
N SER A 128 -16.29 -7.75 -5.98
CA SER A 128 -17.37 -8.70 -5.70
C SER A 128 -18.50 -8.06 -4.90
N ASP A 129 -18.16 -7.31 -3.85
CA ASP A 129 -19.14 -6.66 -2.98
C ASP A 129 -19.91 -5.56 -3.71
N ILE A 130 -19.21 -4.74 -4.50
CA ILE A 130 -19.86 -3.72 -5.35
C ILE A 130 -20.82 -4.36 -6.34
N LEU A 131 -20.44 -5.47 -6.97
CA LEU A 131 -21.30 -6.16 -7.92
C LEU A 131 -22.55 -6.75 -7.25
N LYS A 132 -22.41 -7.37 -6.08
CA LYS A 132 -23.55 -7.89 -5.31
C LYS A 132 -24.50 -6.79 -4.85
N GLU A 133 -23.96 -5.63 -4.46
CA GLU A 133 -24.75 -4.48 -4.05
C GLU A 133 -25.52 -3.87 -5.23
N LYS A 134 -24.84 -3.64 -6.35
CA LYS A 134 -25.43 -2.95 -7.51
C LYS A 134 -26.31 -3.84 -8.36
N ILE A 135 -26.03 -5.15 -8.38
CA ILE A 135 -26.76 -6.13 -9.22
C ILE A 135 -27.11 -7.36 -8.35
N PRO A 136 -28.01 -7.21 -7.37
CA PRO A 136 -28.30 -8.26 -6.38
C PRO A 136 -28.90 -9.55 -6.99
N THR A 137 -29.39 -9.47 -8.21
CA THR A 137 -29.92 -10.65 -8.94
C THR A 137 -28.82 -11.46 -9.65
N PHE A 138 -27.59 -10.97 -9.66
CA PHE A 138 -26.47 -11.61 -10.34
C PHE A 138 -25.64 -12.45 -9.37
N ALA A 139 -25.38 -13.71 -9.72
CA ALA A 139 -24.53 -14.59 -8.92
C ALA A 139 -23.05 -14.21 -9.13
N VAL A 140 -22.42 -13.65 -8.12
CA VAL A 140 -20.99 -13.30 -8.13
C VAL A 140 -20.21 -14.33 -7.33
N ARG A 141 -19.21 -14.94 -7.96
CA ARG A 141 -18.28 -15.89 -7.31
C ARG A 141 -16.85 -15.42 -7.46
N VAL A 142 -16.16 -15.27 -6.35
CA VAL A 142 -14.71 -15.01 -6.31
C VAL A 142 -13.97 -16.34 -6.42
N ILE A 143 -13.07 -16.45 -7.39
CA ILE A 143 -12.17 -17.59 -7.53
C ILE A 143 -10.95 -17.29 -6.63
N ARG A 144 -10.73 -18.17 -5.66
CA ARG A 144 -9.63 -18.03 -4.67
C ARG A 144 -8.45 -18.95 -4.99
N GLU A 145 -8.27 -19.32 -6.24
CA GLU A 145 -7.08 -20.03 -6.66
C GLU A 145 -5.85 -19.14 -6.53
N ASN A 146 -4.75 -19.72 -6.08
CA ASN A 146 -3.50 -18.97 -5.95
C ASN A 146 -2.89 -18.74 -7.34
N ASN A 147 -3.18 -17.57 -7.90
CA ASN A 147 -2.64 -17.12 -9.18
C ASN A 147 -1.35 -16.28 -9.03
N HIS A 148 -0.66 -16.42 -7.90
CA HIS A 148 0.58 -15.70 -7.66
C HIS A 148 1.66 -16.18 -8.65
N LEU A 149 2.15 -15.25 -9.49
CA LEU A 149 3.13 -15.55 -10.53
C LEU A 149 4.57 -15.66 -9.99
N VAL A 150 4.80 -15.20 -8.77
CA VAL A 150 6.11 -15.20 -8.13
C VAL A 150 6.12 -16.26 -7.03
N TYR A 151 7.11 -17.13 -7.07
CA TYR A 151 7.32 -18.16 -6.05
C TYR A 151 8.58 -17.83 -5.24
N TYR A 152 8.44 -17.82 -3.94
CA TYR A 152 9.54 -17.58 -3.01
C TYR A 152 10.06 -18.92 -2.47
N ILE A 153 11.35 -19.17 -2.65
CA ILE A 153 12.05 -20.39 -2.24
C ILE A 153 12.58 -20.24 -0.81
#